data_7ab3c18607c8272da4d215dddb30572f
#
_entry.id   7ab3c18607c8272da4d215dddb30572f
#
_cell.length_a   1.000
_cell.length_b   1.000
_cell.length_c   1.000
_cell.angle_alpha   90.00
_cell.angle_beta   90.00
_cell.angle_gamma   90.00
#
_symmetry.space_group_name_H-M   'P 1'
#
loop_
_entity.id
_entity.type
_entity.pdbx_description
1 polymer ?
#
loop_
_entity_poly.entity_id
_entity_poly.type
_entity_poly.pdbx_seq_one_letter_code
_entity_poly.pdbx_strand_id
1 'polypeptide(L)'
;MAVINRKVSFYRLSLEKENKICGHEKSQTYALSNAEMEEQFAYICREKMYSISNGRKAMEVDTYHSKYVIEVISFSAHRTFLKIGQQNSANTVALRDRNTLETENVPMRESQMLELYTFCWIDFETGIVSYIGINGAPRITAIQNMFNNSLYKERKIHAEFAAILTDDIVDRIRKKGIISGLSVTIAVPSDDILSNRMGVNATTFDALRNVKARVATFKISGKRNKNIFDASNKLAELVADLKSAYGDSIMALNARAKDPGEKSQNYDLLQYNFTKTVSLGDSDSTLLDETDFKEALTKVYETYKDELLRYSKI
;
A
#
# COMPACT_ATOMS: atom_id res chain seq x y z
N MET A 1 30.52 -8.77 -7.52
CA MET A 1 29.45 -8.87 -6.48
C MET A 1 28.25 -8.09 -6.96
N ALA A 2 27.11 -8.71 -7.08
CA ALA A 2 25.88 -8.01 -7.52
C ALA A 2 25.09 -7.56 -6.29
N VAL A 3 25.21 -6.29 -5.92
CA VAL A 3 24.37 -5.67 -4.90
C VAL A 3 22.94 -5.61 -5.43
N ILE A 4 22.00 -6.18 -4.70
CA ILE A 4 20.60 -6.12 -5.07
C ILE A 4 19.97 -4.90 -4.42
N ASN A 5 19.65 -3.90 -5.23
CA ASN A 5 18.95 -2.72 -4.77
C ASN A 5 17.43 -2.94 -4.79
N ARG A 6 16.75 -2.62 -3.68
CA ARG A 6 15.31 -2.70 -3.54
C ARG A 6 14.74 -1.37 -3.06
N LYS A 7 13.55 -1.03 -3.56
CA LYS A 7 12.81 0.15 -3.15
C LYS A 7 11.95 -0.19 -1.93
N VAL A 8 12.09 0.59 -0.88
CA VAL A 8 11.22 0.56 0.30
C VAL A 8 10.26 1.73 0.21
N SER A 9 8.98 1.45 0.33
CA SER A 9 7.90 2.43 0.40
C SER A 9 7.35 2.47 1.82
N PHE A 10 6.93 3.65 2.26
CA PHE A 10 6.42 3.85 3.61
C PHE A 10 4.96 4.26 3.57
N TYR A 11 4.19 3.67 4.49
CA TYR A 11 2.76 3.90 4.62
C TYR A 11 2.42 4.21 6.08
N ARG A 12 1.32 4.89 6.29
CA ARG A 12 0.66 5.02 7.58
C ARG A 12 -0.49 4.03 7.64
N LEU A 13 -0.48 3.16 8.64
CA LEU A 13 -1.61 2.31 8.98
C LEU A 13 -2.57 3.09 9.87
N SER A 14 -3.84 3.04 9.55
CA SER A 14 -4.94 3.44 10.42
C SER A 14 -6.02 2.37 10.45
N LEU A 15 -6.63 2.18 11.62
CA LEU A 15 -7.80 1.34 11.79
C LEU A 15 -8.97 2.22 12.23
N GLU A 16 -10.07 2.14 11.52
CA GLU A 16 -11.31 2.87 11.85
C GLU A 16 -12.42 1.92 12.25
N LYS A 17 -13.09 2.21 13.34
CA LYS A 17 -14.23 1.43 13.84
C LYS A 17 -15.53 2.16 13.61
N GLU A 18 -16.52 1.45 13.07
CA GLU A 18 -17.88 1.93 12.92
C GLU A 18 -18.70 1.66 14.19
N ASN A 19 -19.31 2.70 14.74
CA ASN A 19 -20.30 2.59 15.81
C ASN A 19 -21.69 2.94 15.28
N LYS A 20 -22.64 2.04 15.45
CA LYS A 20 -24.07 2.37 15.26
C LYS A 20 -24.55 3.16 16.48
N ILE A 21 -24.95 4.41 16.27
CA ILE A 21 -25.63 5.19 17.31
C ILE A 21 -27.06 4.67 17.41
N CYS A 22 -27.44 4.16 18.59
CA CYS A 22 -28.82 3.76 18.84
C CYS A 22 -29.78 4.91 18.56
N GLY A 23 -30.71 4.72 17.62
CA GLY A 23 -31.74 5.72 17.29
C GLY A 23 -31.41 6.62 16.10
N HIS A 24 -30.22 6.50 15.44
CA HIS A 24 -29.89 7.22 14.21
C HIS A 24 -29.47 6.26 13.10
N GLU A 25 -29.91 6.52 11.87
CA GLU A 25 -29.48 5.77 10.68
C GLU A 25 -28.01 6.00 10.28
N LYS A 26 -27.31 6.93 10.93
CA LYS A 26 -25.91 7.27 10.63
C LYS A 26 -24.97 6.52 11.58
N SER A 27 -24.08 5.72 11.02
CA SER A 27 -22.91 5.20 11.73
C SER A 27 -21.87 6.32 11.88
N GLN A 28 -21.24 6.41 13.04
CA GLN A 28 -20.09 7.28 13.28
C GLN A 28 -18.84 6.41 13.28
N THR A 29 -17.83 6.82 12.49
CA THR A 29 -16.51 6.17 12.47
C THR A 29 -15.55 6.94 13.36
N TYR A 30 -14.69 6.20 14.07
CA TYR A 30 -13.57 6.79 14.82
C TYR A 30 -12.29 5.98 14.61
N ALA A 31 -11.17 6.68 14.58
CA ALA A 31 -9.85 6.06 14.44
C ALA A 31 -9.44 5.40 15.77
N LEU A 32 -8.89 4.21 15.67
CA LEU A 32 -8.27 3.51 16.80
C LEU A 32 -6.91 4.12 17.12
N SER A 33 -6.56 4.12 18.40
CA SER A 33 -5.20 4.47 18.84
C SER A 33 -4.19 3.40 18.39
N ASN A 34 -2.91 3.75 18.41
CA ASN A 34 -1.82 2.84 18.05
C ASN A 34 -1.82 1.57 18.92
N ALA A 35 -2.09 1.70 20.22
CA ALA A 35 -2.20 0.56 21.15
C ALA A 35 -3.38 -0.34 20.79
N GLU A 36 -4.54 0.24 20.45
CA GLU A 36 -5.70 -0.52 20.00
C GLU A 36 -5.43 -1.21 18.65
N MET A 37 -4.70 -0.58 17.73
CA MET A 37 -4.29 -1.20 16.46
C MET A 37 -3.43 -2.45 16.70
N GLU A 38 -2.48 -2.36 17.62
CA GLU A 38 -1.64 -3.50 18.02
C GLU A 38 -2.47 -4.64 18.62
N GLU A 39 -3.44 -4.30 19.49
CA GLU A 39 -4.36 -5.27 20.07
C GLU A 39 -5.20 -5.99 19.00
N GLN A 40 -5.67 -5.27 17.97
CA GLN A 40 -6.37 -5.88 16.84
C GLN A 40 -5.46 -6.81 16.05
N PHE A 41 -4.21 -6.45 15.84
CA PHE A 41 -3.25 -7.34 15.19
C PHE A 41 -2.96 -8.59 16.03
N ALA A 42 -2.75 -8.43 17.34
CA ALA A 42 -2.58 -9.55 18.27
C ALA A 42 -3.81 -10.49 18.25
N TYR A 43 -5.02 -9.92 18.18
CA TYR A 43 -6.24 -10.70 18.00
C TYR A 43 -6.23 -11.51 16.70
N ILE A 44 -5.85 -10.91 15.56
CA ILE A 44 -5.73 -11.63 14.28
C ILE A 44 -4.76 -12.80 14.42
N CYS A 45 -3.58 -12.57 15.00
CA CYS A 45 -2.58 -13.61 15.20
C CYS A 45 -3.08 -14.77 16.06
N ARG A 46 -3.90 -14.48 17.09
CA ARG A 46 -4.41 -15.49 18.01
C ARG A 46 -5.59 -16.27 17.44
N GLU A 47 -6.58 -15.56 16.85
CA GLU A 47 -7.87 -16.12 16.50
C GLU A 47 -8.05 -16.48 15.03
N LYS A 48 -7.26 -15.87 14.15
CA LYS A 48 -7.45 -16.03 12.69
C LYS A 48 -6.28 -16.73 11.99
N MET A 49 -5.11 -16.79 12.61
CA MET A 49 -3.92 -17.40 12.02
C MET A 49 -3.67 -18.81 12.57
N TYR A 50 -3.18 -19.67 11.71
CA TYR A 50 -2.74 -21.03 12.07
C TYR A 50 -1.29 -21.01 12.54
N SER A 51 -0.96 -21.88 13.50
CA SER A 51 0.43 -22.12 13.88
C SER A 51 1.10 -22.99 12.82
N ILE A 52 2.25 -22.55 12.35
CA ILE A 52 3.11 -23.29 11.43
C ILE A 52 4.44 -23.63 12.11
N SER A 53 5.35 -24.24 11.37
CA SER A 53 6.65 -24.64 11.88
C SER A 53 7.38 -23.45 12.54
N ASN A 54 8.24 -23.73 13.51
CA ASN A 54 9.05 -22.75 14.23
C ASN A 54 8.27 -21.70 15.07
N GLY A 55 7.03 -22.03 15.47
CA GLY A 55 6.21 -21.14 16.29
C GLY A 55 5.66 -19.91 15.56
N ARG A 56 5.81 -19.85 14.26
CA ARG A 56 5.26 -18.79 13.42
C ARG A 56 3.75 -18.96 13.22
N LYS A 57 3.10 -17.87 12.79
CA LYS A 57 1.70 -17.84 12.46
C LYS A 57 1.52 -17.47 11.00
N ALA A 58 0.56 -18.10 10.33
CA ALA A 58 0.23 -17.77 8.94
C ALA A 58 -1.27 -17.85 8.69
N MET A 59 -1.73 -17.14 7.68
CA MET A 59 -3.11 -17.24 7.18
C MET A 59 -3.16 -17.04 5.67
N GLU A 60 -4.16 -17.64 5.06
CA GLU A 60 -4.55 -17.33 3.70
C GLU A 60 -5.50 -16.12 3.69
N VAL A 61 -5.30 -15.24 2.73
CA VAL A 61 -6.15 -14.08 2.49
C VAL A 61 -6.68 -14.18 1.07
N ASP A 62 -7.94 -14.52 0.96
CA ASP A 62 -8.62 -14.58 -0.32
C ASP A 62 -9.13 -13.20 -0.73
N THR A 63 -8.85 -12.86 -1.98
CA THR A 63 -9.48 -11.73 -2.66
C THR A 63 -10.17 -12.25 -3.92
N TYR A 64 -11.01 -11.43 -4.53
CA TYR A 64 -11.74 -11.83 -5.74
C TYR A 64 -10.82 -12.34 -6.89
N HIS A 65 -9.57 -11.87 -6.95
CA HIS A 65 -8.63 -12.18 -8.04
C HIS A 65 -7.36 -12.93 -7.62
N SER A 66 -7.07 -13.06 -6.32
CA SER A 66 -5.80 -13.58 -5.86
C SER A 66 -5.91 -14.16 -4.46
N LYS A 67 -5.09 -15.18 -4.21
CA LYS A 67 -4.86 -15.73 -2.88
C LYS A 67 -3.47 -15.33 -2.42
N TYR A 68 -3.39 -14.83 -1.20
CA TYR A 68 -2.15 -14.45 -0.57
C TYR A 68 -1.94 -15.30 0.69
N VAL A 69 -0.70 -15.56 1.02
CA VAL A 69 -0.31 -16.12 2.31
C VAL A 69 0.43 -15.04 3.09
N ILE A 70 -0.03 -14.72 4.28
CA ILE A 70 0.65 -13.79 5.17
C ILE A 70 1.18 -14.56 6.35
N GLU A 71 2.50 -14.52 6.52
CA GLU A 71 3.22 -15.17 7.59
C GLU A 71 3.81 -14.13 8.54
N VAL A 72 3.57 -14.30 9.83
CA VAL A 72 4.18 -13.51 10.90
C VAL A 72 5.50 -14.17 11.29
N ILE A 73 6.61 -13.59 10.84
CA ILE A 73 7.94 -14.09 11.16
C ILE A 73 8.33 -13.72 12.59
N SER A 74 8.00 -12.49 13.00
CA SER A 74 8.18 -12.06 14.38
C SER A 74 7.15 -11.00 14.77
N PHE A 75 6.69 -11.04 16.02
CA PHE A 75 5.85 -10.03 16.63
C PHE A 75 6.29 -9.84 18.08
N SER A 76 6.84 -8.70 18.40
CA SER A 76 7.33 -8.36 19.75
C SER A 76 7.58 -6.86 19.88
N ALA A 77 7.45 -6.33 21.09
CA ALA A 77 7.78 -4.94 21.41
C ALA A 77 7.17 -3.92 20.43
N HIS A 78 5.88 -3.99 20.21
CA HIS A 78 5.09 -3.11 19.34
C HIS A 78 5.43 -3.20 17.85
N ARG A 79 6.17 -4.23 17.43
CA ARG A 79 6.68 -4.36 16.06
C ARG A 79 6.39 -5.75 15.50
N THR A 80 6.06 -5.79 14.21
CA THR A 80 5.90 -7.07 13.50
C THR A 80 6.64 -7.06 12.18
N PHE A 81 7.21 -8.23 11.85
CA PHE A 81 7.84 -8.50 10.58
C PHE A 81 7.06 -9.61 9.87
N LEU A 82 6.59 -9.31 8.67
CA LEU A 82 5.69 -10.13 7.89
C LEU A 82 6.33 -10.54 6.57
N LYS A 83 6.09 -11.77 6.17
CA LYS A 83 6.27 -12.23 4.79
C LYS A 83 4.91 -12.30 4.13
N ILE A 84 4.83 -11.81 2.90
CA ILE A 84 3.61 -11.78 2.09
C ILE A 84 3.90 -12.53 0.81
N GLY A 85 3.26 -13.67 0.63
CA GLY A 85 3.44 -14.55 -0.51
C GLY A 85 2.21 -14.62 -1.39
N GLN A 86 2.42 -14.90 -2.66
CA GLN A 86 1.39 -15.20 -3.63
C GLN A 86 1.81 -16.40 -4.46
N GLN A 87 0.88 -17.29 -4.71
CA GLN A 87 1.13 -18.41 -5.60
C GLN A 87 1.55 -17.92 -6.99
N ASN A 88 2.67 -18.43 -7.45
CA ASN A 88 3.13 -18.24 -8.82
C ASN A 88 2.74 -19.46 -9.67
N SER A 89 2.37 -19.22 -10.92
CA SER A 89 2.11 -20.30 -11.86
C SER A 89 3.41 -21.08 -12.13
N ALA A 90 3.44 -22.36 -11.76
CA ALA A 90 4.60 -23.23 -11.98
C ALA A 90 4.95 -23.39 -13.46
N ASN A 91 3.98 -23.16 -14.34
CA ASN A 91 4.12 -23.40 -15.78
C ASN A 91 5.06 -22.41 -16.50
N THR A 92 5.50 -21.37 -15.83
CA THR A 92 6.37 -20.33 -16.40
C THR A 92 7.77 -20.27 -15.79
N VAL A 93 8.10 -21.21 -14.89
CA VAL A 93 9.39 -21.26 -14.19
C VAL A 93 10.08 -22.58 -14.47
N ALA A 94 11.32 -22.52 -14.89
CA ALA A 94 12.19 -23.67 -15.12
C ALA A 94 13.58 -23.42 -14.53
N LEU A 95 14.25 -24.47 -14.11
CA LEU A 95 15.67 -24.40 -13.81
C LEU A 95 16.46 -24.43 -15.11
N ARG A 96 17.50 -23.60 -15.21
CA ARG A 96 18.42 -23.59 -16.33
C ARG A 96 19.84 -23.73 -15.82
N ASP A 97 20.54 -24.75 -16.28
CA ASP A 97 21.98 -24.87 -16.05
C ASP A 97 22.71 -23.76 -16.77
N ARG A 98 23.62 -23.08 -16.07
CA ARG A 98 24.33 -21.91 -16.62
C ARG A 98 25.43 -22.30 -17.62
N ASN A 99 25.93 -23.53 -17.55
CA ASN A 99 27.03 -24.01 -18.38
C ASN A 99 26.52 -24.71 -19.63
N THR A 100 25.54 -25.61 -19.47
CA THR A 100 24.98 -26.39 -20.57
C THR A 100 23.80 -25.70 -21.26
N LEU A 101 23.19 -24.72 -20.62
CA LEU A 101 21.95 -24.03 -21.04
C LEU A 101 20.72 -24.96 -21.12
N GLU A 102 20.82 -26.16 -20.62
CA GLU A 102 19.70 -27.08 -20.54
C GLU A 102 18.65 -26.62 -19.53
N THR A 103 17.39 -26.92 -19.80
CA THR A 103 16.27 -26.57 -18.92
C THR A 103 15.62 -27.82 -18.37
N GLU A 104 15.26 -27.77 -17.10
CA GLU A 104 14.48 -28.79 -16.41
C GLU A 104 13.35 -28.15 -15.61
N ASN A 105 12.30 -28.92 -15.37
CA ASN A 105 11.19 -28.46 -14.54
C ASN A 105 11.64 -28.32 -13.10
N VAL A 106 11.09 -27.34 -12.37
CA VAL A 106 11.30 -27.23 -10.94
C VAL A 106 10.65 -28.44 -10.27
N PRO A 107 11.43 -29.31 -9.57
CA PRO A 107 10.88 -30.48 -8.91
C PRO A 107 9.97 -30.03 -7.75
N MET A 108 8.68 -30.35 -7.84
CA MET A 108 7.70 -30.01 -6.82
C MET A 108 6.82 -31.22 -6.50
N ARG A 109 6.41 -31.32 -5.23
CA ARG A 109 5.36 -32.23 -4.79
C ARG A 109 3.99 -31.61 -5.09
N GLU A 110 2.94 -32.42 -5.20
CA GLU A 110 1.57 -31.92 -5.43
C GLU A 110 1.09 -30.92 -4.36
N SER A 111 1.58 -31.06 -3.12
CA SER A 111 1.27 -30.14 -2.01
C SER A 111 2.10 -28.87 -1.98
N GLN A 112 3.03 -28.68 -2.91
CA GLN A 112 3.90 -27.52 -2.98
C GLN A 112 3.47 -26.55 -4.06
N MET A 113 3.72 -25.28 -3.83
CA MET A 113 3.53 -24.23 -4.81
C MET A 113 4.77 -23.34 -4.88
N LEU A 114 5.03 -22.77 -6.04
CA LEU A 114 5.99 -21.68 -6.14
C LEU A 114 5.35 -20.40 -5.59
N GLU A 115 6.12 -19.69 -4.80
CA GLU A 115 5.68 -18.46 -4.16
C GLU A 115 6.54 -17.29 -4.60
N LEU A 116 5.90 -16.22 -5.06
CA LEU A 116 6.51 -14.89 -5.14
C LEU A 116 6.17 -14.15 -3.86
N TYR A 117 7.18 -13.65 -3.16
CA TYR A 117 6.99 -13.04 -1.85
C TYR A 117 7.72 -11.71 -1.70
N THR A 118 7.28 -10.97 -0.72
CA THR A 118 7.90 -9.73 -0.26
C THR A 118 7.79 -9.63 1.25
N PHE A 119 8.37 -8.57 1.81
CA PHE A 119 8.40 -8.35 3.24
C PHE A 119 7.82 -7.00 3.62
N CYS A 120 7.27 -6.96 4.82
CA CYS A 120 6.70 -5.78 5.43
C CYS A 120 7.08 -5.72 6.91
N TRP A 121 7.38 -4.52 7.37
CA TRP A 121 7.64 -4.19 8.75
C TRP A 121 6.61 -3.18 9.23
N ILE A 122 5.95 -3.44 10.36
CA ILE A 122 4.97 -2.54 10.98
C ILE A 122 5.47 -2.16 12.37
N ASP A 123 5.53 -0.88 12.64
CA ASP A 123 5.74 -0.31 13.97
C ASP A 123 4.42 0.25 14.49
N PHE A 124 3.82 -0.42 15.47
CA PHE A 124 2.54 -0.01 16.05
C PHE A 124 2.65 1.20 17.00
N GLU A 125 3.85 1.55 17.52
CA GLU A 125 4.01 2.80 18.28
C GLU A 125 3.74 4.03 17.41
N THR A 126 4.11 3.95 16.15
CA THR A 126 4.01 5.07 15.22
C THR A 126 2.92 4.91 14.16
N GLY A 127 2.42 3.70 13.97
CA GLY A 127 1.53 3.34 12.88
C GLY A 127 2.22 3.34 11.50
N ILE A 128 3.57 3.38 11.46
CA ILE A 128 4.33 3.41 10.22
C ILE A 128 4.63 1.99 9.75
N VAL A 129 4.48 1.82 8.45
CA VAL A 129 4.69 0.57 7.73
C VAL A 129 5.77 0.75 6.68
N SER A 130 6.80 -0.09 6.72
CA SER A 130 7.85 -0.17 5.72
C SER A 130 7.63 -1.42 4.86
N TYR A 131 7.58 -1.24 3.56
CA TYR A 131 7.26 -2.30 2.61
C TYR A 131 8.28 -2.35 1.48
N ILE A 132 8.80 -3.54 1.17
CA ILE A 132 9.74 -3.73 0.05
C ILE A 132 8.95 -4.07 -1.22
N GLY A 133 9.10 -3.23 -2.24
CA GLY A 133 8.54 -3.49 -3.57
C GLY A 133 9.38 -4.52 -4.34
N ILE A 134 8.79 -5.67 -4.66
CA ILE A 134 9.38 -6.70 -5.52
C ILE A 134 8.45 -6.95 -6.69
N ASN A 135 8.99 -6.94 -7.92
CA ASN A 135 8.18 -7.17 -9.12
C ASN A 135 7.53 -8.55 -9.09
N GLY A 136 6.23 -8.59 -9.33
CA GLY A 136 5.44 -9.83 -9.31
C GLY A 136 5.02 -10.30 -7.92
N ALA A 137 5.60 -9.77 -6.83
CA ALA A 137 5.17 -10.08 -5.48
C ALA A 137 3.89 -9.30 -5.09
N PRO A 138 3.17 -9.76 -4.06
CA PRO A 138 1.97 -9.08 -3.57
C PRO A 138 2.23 -7.63 -3.19
N ARG A 139 1.24 -6.77 -3.38
CA ARG A 139 1.27 -5.37 -2.96
C ARG A 139 0.88 -5.22 -1.49
N ILE A 140 1.07 -4.02 -0.94
CA ILE A 140 0.67 -3.67 0.43
C ILE A 140 -0.83 -3.91 0.70
N THR A 141 -1.67 -3.85 -0.32
CA THR A 141 -3.11 -4.16 -0.25
C THR A 141 -3.39 -5.57 0.26
N ALA A 142 -2.48 -6.53 0.10
CA ALA A 142 -2.64 -7.85 0.69
C ALA A 142 -2.75 -7.79 2.22
N ILE A 143 -1.95 -6.92 2.87
CA ILE A 143 -2.03 -6.71 4.33
C ILE A 143 -3.32 -5.95 4.69
N GLN A 144 -3.70 -4.95 3.91
CA GLN A 144 -4.98 -4.25 4.12
C GLN A 144 -6.16 -5.22 4.08
N ASN A 145 -6.17 -6.13 3.10
CA ASN A 145 -7.19 -7.17 2.99
C ASN A 145 -7.15 -8.16 4.16
N MET A 146 -5.96 -8.49 4.68
CA MET A 146 -5.84 -9.31 5.90
C MET A 146 -6.59 -8.66 7.07
N PHE A 147 -6.35 -7.39 7.34
CA PHE A 147 -7.04 -6.68 8.41
C PHE A 147 -8.55 -6.61 8.14
N ASN A 148 -8.96 -6.20 6.95
CA ASN A 148 -10.36 -6.02 6.59
C ASN A 148 -11.13 -7.35 6.66
N ASN A 149 -10.61 -8.42 6.07
CA ASN A 149 -11.26 -9.74 6.09
C ASN A 149 -11.37 -10.30 7.52
N SER A 150 -10.37 -10.02 8.37
CA SER A 150 -10.33 -10.53 9.75
C SER A 150 -11.19 -9.73 10.72
N LEU A 151 -11.35 -8.41 10.51
CA LEU A 151 -11.93 -7.52 11.52
C LEU A 151 -13.28 -6.94 11.12
N TYR A 152 -13.54 -6.72 9.83
CA TYR A 152 -14.75 -5.97 9.44
C TYR A 152 -16.04 -6.69 9.80
N LYS A 153 -16.14 -7.99 9.48
CA LYS A 153 -17.37 -8.75 9.68
C LYS A 153 -17.79 -8.78 11.14
N GLU A 154 -16.85 -9.00 12.06
CA GLU A 154 -17.11 -9.23 13.48
C GLU A 154 -17.02 -7.95 14.32
N ARG A 155 -16.11 -7.05 13.98
CA ARG A 155 -15.74 -5.89 14.81
C ARG A 155 -16.06 -4.55 14.17
N LYS A 156 -16.49 -4.55 12.89
CA LYS A 156 -16.76 -3.34 12.12
C LYS A 156 -15.56 -2.39 12.06
N ILE A 157 -14.36 -2.98 11.91
CA ILE A 157 -13.10 -2.25 11.83
C ILE A 157 -12.59 -2.36 10.40
N HIS A 158 -12.24 -1.21 9.82
CA HIS A 158 -11.58 -1.06 8.53
C HIS A 158 -10.13 -0.66 8.70
N ALA A 159 -9.27 -1.23 7.88
CA ALA A 159 -7.87 -0.85 7.78
C ALA A 159 -7.63 0.00 6.55
N GLU A 160 -6.78 1.01 6.70
CA GLU A 160 -6.31 1.87 5.65
C GLU A 160 -4.80 2.02 5.70
N PHE A 161 -4.17 2.00 4.51
CA PHE A 161 -2.74 2.19 4.32
C PHE A 161 -2.52 3.42 3.45
N ALA A 162 -2.34 4.58 4.07
CA ALA A 162 -2.03 5.82 3.37
C ALA A 162 -0.54 5.93 3.09
N ALA A 163 -0.14 6.13 1.84
CA ALA A 163 1.27 6.33 1.51
C ALA A 163 1.79 7.64 2.13
N ILE A 164 2.93 7.57 2.81
CA ILE A 164 3.59 8.75 3.36
C ILE A 164 4.22 9.52 2.19
N LEU A 165 3.87 10.80 2.06
CA LEU A 165 4.34 11.69 1.01
C LEU A 165 5.52 12.52 1.50
N THR A 166 6.45 12.81 0.60
CA THR A 166 7.45 13.84 0.87
C THR A 166 6.84 15.23 0.62
N ASP A 167 7.11 16.18 1.50
CA ASP A 167 6.70 17.59 1.32
C ASP A 167 7.24 18.19 0.01
N ASP A 168 8.36 17.66 -0.49
CA ASP A 168 9.07 18.21 -1.64
C ASP A 168 8.20 18.44 -2.87
N ILE A 169 7.27 17.53 -3.20
CA ILE A 169 6.47 17.71 -4.39
C ILE A 169 5.25 18.58 -4.16
N VAL A 170 4.57 18.37 -3.03
CA VAL A 170 3.43 19.20 -2.66
C VAL A 170 3.92 20.64 -2.49
N ASP A 171 5.06 20.84 -1.83
CA ASP A 171 5.69 22.15 -1.68
C ASP A 171 6.23 22.71 -2.99
N ARG A 172 6.78 21.89 -3.87
CA ARG A 172 7.19 22.33 -5.22
C ARG A 172 6.00 22.79 -6.05
N ILE A 173 4.89 22.05 -6.00
CA ILE A 173 3.66 22.44 -6.70
C ILE A 173 3.01 23.63 -6.02
N ARG A 174 3.05 23.70 -4.70
CA ARG A 174 2.56 24.81 -3.89
C ARG A 174 3.31 26.13 -4.17
N LYS A 175 4.61 26.07 -4.41
CA LYS A 175 5.44 27.19 -4.83
C LYS A 175 5.15 27.64 -6.26
N LYS A 176 4.52 26.79 -7.10
CA LYS A 176 4.05 27.18 -8.43
C LYS A 176 2.84 28.09 -8.33
N GLY A 177 2.90 29.22 -8.99
CA GLY A 177 1.84 30.25 -8.91
C GLY A 177 0.49 29.81 -9.48
N ILE A 178 0.48 28.81 -10.37
CA ILE A 178 -0.74 28.36 -11.06
C ILE A 178 -0.77 26.84 -11.13
N ILE A 179 -1.74 26.22 -10.46
CA ILE A 179 -2.11 24.81 -10.63
C ILE A 179 -3.29 24.78 -11.61
N SER A 180 -3.03 24.38 -12.84
CA SER A 180 -3.98 24.47 -13.94
C SER A 180 -4.79 23.20 -14.20
N GLY A 181 -4.46 22.11 -13.56
CA GLY A 181 -5.17 20.86 -13.74
C GLY A 181 -4.75 19.75 -12.77
N LEU A 182 -5.66 18.81 -12.56
CA LEU A 182 -5.45 17.56 -11.85
C LEU A 182 -6.04 16.43 -12.69
N SER A 183 -5.33 15.33 -12.79
CA SER A 183 -5.81 14.12 -13.46
C SER A 183 -5.61 12.91 -12.54
N VAL A 184 -6.68 12.17 -12.29
CA VAL A 184 -6.69 10.96 -11.48
C VAL A 184 -7.16 9.82 -12.36
N THR A 185 -6.37 8.77 -12.45
CA THR A 185 -6.74 7.52 -13.13
C THR A 185 -6.83 6.43 -12.08
N ILE A 186 -8.00 5.80 -11.97
CA ILE A 186 -8.28 4.74 -11.00
C ILE A 186 -8.74 3.46 -11.69
N ALA A 187 -8.34 2.31 -11.16
CA ALA A 187 -8.99 1.07 -11.48
C ALA A 187 -10.41 1.09 -10.88
N VAL A 188 -11.43 0.81 -11.69
CA VAL A 188 -12.82 0.76 -11.19
C VAL A 188 -12.97 -0.47 -10.31
N PRO A 189 -13.24 -0.32 -9.00
CA PRO A 189 -13.38 -1.46 -8.11
C PRO A 189 -14.65 -2.24 -8.41
N SER A 190 -14.58 -3.57 -8.22
CA SER A 190 -15.72 -4.48 -8.41
C SER A 190 -16.72 -4.40 -7.26
N ASP A 191 -16.35 -3.88 -6.10
CA ASP A 191 -17.12 -3.94 -4.87
C ASP A 191 -17.65 -2.58 -4.40
N ASP A 192 -18.81 -2.58 -3.68
CA ASP A 192 -19.55 -1.39 -3.26
C ASP A 192 -18.88 -0.54 -2.15
N ILE A 193 -17.70 -0.92 -1.69
CA ILE A 193 -17.06 -0.37 -0.49
C ILE A 193 -16.65 1.11 -0.64
N LEU A 194 -16.57 1.65 -1.86
CA LEU A 194 -15.95 2.95 -2.14
C LEU A 194 -16.92 4.11 -2.42
N SER A 195 -18.22 3.87 -2.46
CA SER A 195 -19.19 4.89 -2.89
C SER A 195 -19.38 6.07 -1.95
N ASN A 196 -19.01 5.95 -0.68
CA ASN A 196 -19.41 6.94 0.36
C ASN A 196 -18.39 8.06 0.66
N ARG A 197 -17.12 7.96 0.21
CA ARG A 197 -16.07 8.86 0.70
C ARG A 197 -15.67 10.02 -0.24
N MET A 198 -16.01 9.99 -1.52
CA MET A 198 -15.50 10.97 -2.49
C MET A 198 -16.46 12.06 -2.96
N GLY A 199 -17.69 12.13 -2.47
CA GLY A 199 -18.66 13.03 -3.07
C GLY A 199 -18.95 12.77 -4.57
N VAL A 200 -18.30 11.78 -5.17
CA VAL A 200 -18.68 11.20 -6.46
C VAL A 200 -19.85 10.29 -6.15
N ASN A 201 -21.03 10.66 -6.59
CA ASN A 201 -22.25 9.91 -6.36
C ASN A 201 -22.05 8.44 -6.69
N ALA A 202 -22.52 7.53 -5.81
CA ALA A 202 -22.56 6.09 -6.02
C ALA A 202 -23.06 5.73 -7.44
N THR A 203 -24.05 6.49 -7.94
CA THR A 203 -24.59 6.40 -9.30
C THR A 203 -23.54 6.54 -10.41
N THR A 204 -22.46 7.30 -10.22
CA THR A 204 -21.41 7.43 -11.24
C THR A 204 -20.57 6.16 -11.32
N PHE A 205 -20.24 5.55 -10.20
CA PHE A 205 -19.52 4.27 -10.19
C PHE A 205 -20.40 3.11 -10.66
N ASP A 206 -21.67 3.11 -10.31
CA ASP A 206 -22.64 2.13 -10.83
C ASP A 206 -22.76 2.24 -12.35
N ALA A 207 -22.79 3.45 -12.90
CA ALA A 207 -22.78 3.65 -14.35
C ALA A 207 -21.50 3.10 -15.00
N LEU A 208 -20.32 3.33 -14.39
CA LEU A 208 -19.05 2.80 -14.87
C LEU A 208 -18.98 1.26 -14.80
N ARG A 209 -19.54 0.65 -13.75
CA ARG A 209 -19.67 -0.81 -13.62
C ARG A 209 -20.63 -1.40 -14.66
N ASN A 210 -21.76 -0.76 -14.87
CA ASN A 210 -22.76 -1.19 -15.85
C ASN A 210 -22.18 -1.23 -17.27
N VAL A 211 -21.26 -0.34 -17.62
CA VAL A 211 -20.52 -0.37 -18.89
C VAL A 211 -19.26 -1.24 -18.83
N LYS A 212 -19.05 -2.00 -17.74
CA LYS A 212 -17.88 -2.86 -17.52
C LYS A 212 -16.53 -2.13 -17.65
N ALA A 213 -16.49 -0.86 -17.25
CA ALA A 213 -15.27 -0.08 -17.26
C ALA A 213 -14.26 -0.68 -16.27
N ARG A 214 -13.02 -0.91 -16.73
CA ARG A 214 -11.92 -1.38 -15.86
C ARG A 214 -11.11 -0.25 -15.28
N VAL A 215 -11.11 0.89 -15.94
CA VAL A 215 -10.31 2.07 -15.58
C VAL A 215 -11.17 3.30 -15.83
N ALA A 216 -11.12 4.24 -14.91
CA ALA A 216 -11.74 5.56 -15.06
C ALA A 216 -10.68 6.66 -14.88
N THR A 217 -10.73 7.69 -15.73
CA THR A 217 -9.86 8.86 -15.60
C THR A 217 -10.73 10.09 -15.38
N PHE A 218 -10.51 10.75 -14.24
CA PHE A 218 -11.13 12.02 -13.90
C PHE A 218 -10.12 13.14 -14.14
N LYS A 219 -10.51 14.16 -14.90
CA LYS A 219 -9.65 15.29 -15.22
C LYS A 219 -10.34 16.60 -14.87
N ILE A 220 -9.71 17.35 -14.00
CA ILE A 220 -10.11 18.71 -13.64
C ILE A 220 -9.16 19.67 -14.35
N SER A 221 -9.70 20.62 -15.08
CA SER A 221 -8.91 21.64 -15.78
C SER A 221 -9.50 23.02 -15.50
N GLY A 222 -8.67 23.96 -15.12
CA GLY A 222 -9.04 25.35 -14.90
C GLY A 222 -9.06 26.16 -16.20
N LYS A 223 -9.57 27.38 -16.11
CA LYS A 223 -9.43 28.38 -17.17
C LYS A 223 -7.96 28.71 -17.39
N ARG A 224 -7.62 29.15 -18.61
CA ARG A 224 -6.24 29.52 -18.98
C ARG A 224 -5.65 30.52 -17.96
N ASN A 225 -4.47 30.18 -17.42
CA ASN A 225 -3.74 30.98 -16.43
C ASN A 225 -4.47 31.23 -15.09
N LYS A 226 -5.47 30.40 -14.76
CA LYS A 226 -6.13 30.45 -13.45
C LYS A 226 -5.84 29.18 -12.66
N ASN A 227 -5.75 29.37 -11.34
CA ASN A 227 -5.63 28.26 -10.39
C ASN A 227 -6.97 27.50 -10.31
N ILE A 228 -6.92 26.16 -10.20
CA ILE A 228 -8.11 25.32 -9.98
C ILE A 228 -8.47 25.23 -8.49
N PHE A 229 -7.58 25.65 -7.60
CA PHE A 229 -7.79 25.66 -6.16
C PHE A 229 -7.75 27.11 -5.63
N ASP A 230 -8.68 27.44 -4.75
CA ASP A 230 -8.75 28.76 -4.12
C ASP A 230 -7.65 28.95 -3.05
N ALA A 231 -7.12 27.85 -2.49
CA ALA A 231 -6.04 27.87 -1.51
C ALA A 231 -4.99 26.81 -1.85
N SER A 232 -3.73 27.12 -1.54
CA SER A 232 -2.58 26.25 -1.89
C SER A 232 -2.53 24.91 -1.14
N ASN A 233 -3.18 24.80 0.02
CA ASN A 233 -3.25 23.56 0.82
C ASN A 233 -4.34 22.60 0.33
N LYS A 234 -5.35 23.07 -0.40
CA LYS A 234 -6.43 22.21 -0.92
C LYS A 234 -5.95 21.10 -1.86
N LEU A 235 -4.83 21.30 -2.56
CA LEU A 235 -4.24 20.21 -3.38
C LEU A 235 -3.72 19.09 -2.49
N ALA A 236 -3.04 19.40 -1.39
CA ALA A 236 -2.48 18.42 -0.47
C ALA A 236 -3.60 17.61 0.20
N GLU A 237 -4.64 18.30 0.68
CA GLU A 237 -5.84 17.69 1.27
C GLU A 237 -6.52 16.75 0.28
N LEU A 238 -6.77 17.22 -0.96
CA LEU A 238 -7.39 16.39 -2.00
C LEU A 238 -6.54 15.18 -2.39
N VAL A 239 -5.21 15.32 -2.46
CA VAL A 239 -4.30 14.22 -2.75
C VAL A 239 -4.30 13.19 -1.62
N ALA A 240 -4.32 13.65 -0.37
CA ALA A 240 -4.45 12.78 0.79
C ALA A 240 -5.79 12.03 0.79
N ASP A 241 -6.90 12.74 0.55
CA ASP A 241 -8.24 12.15 0.48
C ASP A 241 -8.36 11.13 -0.66
N LEU A 242 -7.81 11.44 -1.85
CA LEU A 242 -7.79 10.52 -2.99
C LEU A 242 -7.00 9.26 -2.67
N LYS A 243 -5.83 9.39 -2.05
CA LYS A 243 -5.00 8.26 -1.65
C LYS A 243 -5.66 7.44 -0.55
N SER A 244 -6.28 8.10 0.43
CA SER A 244 -7.06 7.47 1.47
C SER A 244 -8.24 6.67 0.89
N ALA A 245 -8.98 7.24 -0.06
CA ALA A 245 -10.18 6.62 -0.61
C ALA A 245 -9.89 5.50 -1.61
N TYR A 246 -8.84 5.61 -2.40
CA TYR A 246 -8.58 4.69 -3.53
C TYR A 246 -7.28 3.90 -3.40
N GLY A 247 -6.36 4.30 -2.54
CA GLY A 247 -5.11 3.57 -2.28
C GLY A 247 -4.43 3.10 -3.56
N ASP A 248 -4.17 1.79 -3.62
CA ASP A 248 -3.53 1.14 -4.77
C ASP A 248 -4.39 1.05 -6.03
N SER A 249 -5.68 1.38 -5.95
CA SER A 249 -6.53 1.51 -7.13
C SER A 249 -6.18 2.75 -7.97
N ILE A 250 -5.41 3.70 -7.42
CA ILE A 250 -4.92 4.84 -8.19
C ILE A 250 -3.78 4.38 -9.10
N MET A 251 -4.04 4.35 -10.39
CA MET A 251 -3.04 3.99 -11.41
C MET A 251 -2.17 5.17 -11.82
N ALA A 252 -2.72 6.39 -11.80
CA ALA A 252 -2.00 7.62 -12.08
C ALA A 252 -2.65 8.80 -11.37
N LEU A 253 -1.83 9.69 -10.81
CA LEU A 253 -2.24 10.92 -10.16
C LEU A 253 -1.29 12.04 -10.59
N ASN A 254 -1.76 12.92 -11.47
CA ASN A 254 -0.92 13.96 -12.07
C ASN A 254 -1.48 15.35 -11.79
N ALA A 255 -0.64 16.26 -11.32
CA ALA A 255 -0.97 17.68 -11.27
C ALA A 255 -0.27 18.42 -12.41
N ARG A 256 -0.96 19.39 -12.98
CA ARG A 256 -0.41 20.30 -14.00
C ARG A 256 -0.24 21.69 -13.40
N ALA A 257 1.02 22.12 -13.28
CA ALA A 257 1.33 23.40 -12.68
C ALA A 257 2.38 24.17 -13.48
N LYS A 258 2.45 25.49 -13.25
CA LYS A 258 3.42 26.38 -13.87
C LYS A 258 3.61 27.65 -13.04
N ASP A 259 4.70 28.36 -13.26
CA ASP A 259 4.84 29.73 -12.84
C ASP A 259 4.25 30.72 -13.88
N PRO A 260 3.85 31.92 -13.47
CA PRO A 260 3.39 32.96 -14.41
C PRO A 260 4.43 33.17 -15.52
N GLY A 261 3.99 33.08 -16.78
CA GLY A 261 4.88 33.23 -17.94
C GLY A 261 5.57 31.96 -18.42
N GLU A 262 5.57 30.88 -17.64
CA GLU A 262 6.20 29.60 -18.03
C GLU A 262 5.25 28.62 -18.74
N LYS A 263 5.84 27.60 -19.38
CA LYS A 263 5.09 26.47 -19.90
C LYS A 263 4.66 25.56 -18.77
N SER A 264 3.41 25.07 -18.85
CA SER A 264 2.89 24.09 -17.89
C SER A 264 3.69 22.79 -17.91
N GLN A 265 4.00 22.27 -16.73
CA GLN A 265 4.65 20.98 -16.51
C GLN A 265 3.68 20.03 -15.82
N ASN A 266 3.80 18.73 -16.11
CA ASN A 266 3.06 17.69 -15.41
C ASN A 266 3.94 17.11 -14.29
N TYR A 267 3.34 16.97 -13.12
CA TYR A 267 3.95 16.39 -11.92
C TYR A 267 3.20 15.11 -11.57
N ASP A 268 3.90 13.99 -11.55
CA ASP A 268 3.32 12.72 -11.11
C ASP A 268 3.37 12.64 -9.58
N LEU A 269 2.21 12.72 -8.96
CA LEU A 269 2.06 12.73 -7.51
C LEU A 269 2.19 11.34 -6.86
N LEU A 270 2.18 10.26 -7.65
CA LEU A 270 2.43 8.92 -7.15
C LEU A 270 3.92 8.61 -7.01
N GLN A 271 4.76 9.21 -7.84
CA GLN A 271 6.21 8.99 -7.80
C GLN A 271 6.89 9.60 -6.56
N TYR A 272 6.18 10.42 -5.81
CA TYR A 272 6.69 11.15 -4.65
C TYR A 272 6.29 10.56 -3.30
N ASN A 273 5.84 9.31 -3.28
CA ASN A 273 5.77 8.57 -2.02
C ASN A 273 7.16 8.57 -1.37
N PHE A 274 7.19 8.75 -0.07
CA PHE A 274 8.43 8.61 0.68
C PHE A 274 8.99 7.21 0.42
N THR A 275 10.08 7.17 -0.33
CA THR A 275 10.72 5.91 -0.70
C THR A 275 12.21 6.03 -0.54
N LYS A 276 12.83 4.95 -0.11
CA LYS A 276 14.29 4.83 0.00
C LYS A 276 14.75 3.57 -0.71
N THR A 277 15.96 3.62 -1.24
CA THR A 277 16.59 2.42 -1.82
C THR A 277 17.47 1.78 -0.76
N VAL A 278 17.31 0.49 -0.55
CA VAL A 278 18.16 -0.32 0.31
C VAL A 278 18.96 -1.29 -0.54
N SER A 279 20.21 -1.49 -0.14
CA SER A 279 21.07 -2.52 -0.73
C SER A 279 20.96 -3.77 0.13
N LEU A 280 20.60 -4.88 -0.49
CA LEU A 280 20.48 -6.18 0.15
C LEU A 280 21.65 -7.04 -0.26
N GLY A 281 22.31 -7.67 0.73
CA GLY A 281 23.38 -8.62 0.51
C GLY A 281 24.73 -7.98 0.20
N ASP A 282 25.71 -8.33 1.03
CA ASP A 282 27.12 -8.02 0.85
C ASP A 282 27.93 -9.32 0.64
N SER A 283 27.24 -10.46 0.59
CA SER A 283 27.85 -11.77 0.58
C SER A 283 27.82 -12.43 -0.81
N ASP A 284 28.79 -13.29 -1.04
CA ASP A 284 28.89 -14.18 -2.21
C ASP A 284 27.71 -15.18 -2.31
N SER A 285 26.80 -15.19 -1.33
CA SER A 285 25.58 -16.03 -1.36
C SER A 285 24.58 -15.43 -2.36
N THR A 286 24.19 -16.23 -3.32
CA THR A 286 23.15 -15.91 -4.31
C THR A 286 21.74 -15.88 -3.71
N LEU A 287 21.60 -16.20 -2.42
CA LEU A 287 20.32 -16.30 -1.71
C LEU A 287 20.27 -15.28 -0.59
N LEU A 288 19.36 -14.31 -0.74
CA LEU A 288 19.00 -13.39 0.35
C LEU A 288 18.08 -14.14 1.33
N ASP A 289 18.38 -14.06 2.61
CA ASP A 289 17.53 -14.64 3.64
C ASP A 289 16.57 -13.61 4.25
N GLU A 290 15.67 -14.07 5.10
CA GLU A 290 14.68 -13.23 5.79
C GLU A 290 15.34 -12.21 6.73
N THR A 291 16.51 -12.53 7.25
CA THR A 291 17.27 -11.66 8.16
C THR A 291 17.78 -10.43 7.45
N ASP A 292 18.32 -10.60 6.22
CA ASP A 292 18.77 -9.49 5.39
C ASP A 292 17.66 -8.47 5.15
N PHE A 293 16.46 -8.95 4.83
CA PHE A 293 15.29 -8.09 4.60
C PHE A 293 14.84 -7.39 5.89
N LYS A 294 14.82 -8.11 7.01
CA LYS A 294 14.44 -7.56 8.30
C LYS A 294 15.40 -6.46 8.73
N GLU A 295 16.70 -6.71 8.65
CA GLU A 295 17.73 -5.73 9.00
C GLU A 295 17.66 -4.49 8.10
N ALA A 296 17.50 -4.68 6.78
CA ALA A 296 17.38 -3.57 5.85
C ALA A 296 16.14 -2.70 6.12
N LEU A 297 14.97 -3.32 6.37
CA LEU A 297 13.74 -2.59 6.70
C LEU A 297 13.85 -1.86 8.04
N THR A 298 14.39 -2.52 9.07
CA THR A 298 14.59 -1.91 10.39
C THR A 298 15.57 -0.74 10.29
N LYS A 299 16.71 -0.94 9.64
CA LYS A 299 17.73 0.10 9.48
C LYS A 299 17.21 1.33 8.76
N VAL A 300 16.51 1.14 7.63
CA VAL A 300 15.98 2.27 6.87
C VAL A 300 14.87 2.98 7.62
N TYR A 301 14.02 2.25 8.33
CA TYR A 301 12.99 2.84 9.18
C TYR A 301 13.61 3.69 10.30
N GLU A 302 14.54 3.14 11.09
CA GLU A 302 15.17 3.87 12.19
C GLU A 302 15.97 5.10 11.69
N THR A 303 16.60 4.99 10.51
CA THR A 303 17.34 6.12 9.92
C THR A 303 16.44 7.30 9.57
N TYR A 304 15.20 7.04 9.15
CA TYR A 304 14.27 8.06 8.67
C TYR A 304 13.05 8.27 9.58
N LYS A 305 13.03 7.68 10.78
CA LYS A 305 11.88 7.69 11.69
C LYS A 305 11.36 9.10 11.96
N ASP A 306 12.23 10.04 12.30
CA ASP A 306 11.83 11.43 12.62
C ASP A 306 11.23 12.14 11.38
N GLU A 307 11.80 11.91 10.21
CA GLU A 307 11.32 12.46 8.95
C GLU A 307 9.95 11.86 8.59
N LEU A 308 9.79 10.54 8.72
CA LEU A 308 8.54 9.83 8.51
C LEU A 308 7.44 10.30 9.47
N LEU A 309 7.76 10.48 10.76
CA LEU A 309 6.82 11.02 11.74
C LEU A 309 6.38 12.45 11.42
N ARG A 310 7.29 13.28 10.92
CA ARG A 310 6.97 14.63 10.48
C ARG A 310 5.98 14.63 9.33
N TYR A 311 6.20 13.77 8.32
CA TYR A 311 5.34 13.67 7.13
C TYR A 311 4.04 12.89 7.38
N SER A 312 3.98 12.05 8.40
CA SER A 312 2.77 11.28 8.74
C SER A 312 1.74 12.04 9.57
N LYS A 313 2.06 13.25 10.04
CA LYS A 313 1.18 14.09 10.88
C LYS A 313 0.24 15.01 10.09
N ILE A 314 0.25 14.89 8.77
CA ILE A 314 -0.60 15.70 7.88
C ILE A 314 -1.92 14.99 7.63
#